data_77bb8679ae65530c4c78d35bcc491de7
#
_entry.id   77bb8679ae65530c4c78d35bcc491de7
#
_cell.length_a   1.000
_cell.length_b   1.000
_cell.length_c   1.000
_cell.angle_alpha   90.00
_cell.angle_beta   90.00
_cell.angle_gamma   90.00
#
_symmetry.space_group_name_H-M   'P 1'
#
loop_
_entity.id
_entity.type
_entity.pdbx_description
1 polymer ?
#
loop_
_entity_poly.entity_id
_entity_poly.type
_entity_poly.pdbx_seq_one_letter_code
_entity_poly.pdbx_strand_id
1 'polypeptide(L)'
;MKKFAAGLIAVAMSVTMLAGCGVPANTVHSVDDLEGKTIGVQLGTTGDIYAEDVKDAKVEKYNKGADAVQALKQGKIDAVIIDAEPAKVFVEKNDDLEILDEPFAEEEYAIAMKLDNTELQTAVNGALKELKADGTLDAIKANYVGENAGKNPYKSPDNVSRDKG
;
A
#
# COMPACT_ATOMS: atom_id res chain seq x y z
N MET A 1 -60.87 55.68 10.62
CA MET A 1 -60.21 55.04 9.48
C MET A 1 -58.84 54.54 9.94
N LYS A 2 -58.77 53.26 10.27
CA LYS A 2 -57.52 52.63 10.78
C LYS A 2 -56.90 51.90 9.66
N LYS A 3 -55.70 52.33 9.27
CA LYS A 3 -54.91 51.67 8.24
C LYS A 3 -54.14 50.48 8.86
N PHE A 4 -54.47 49.28 8.43
CA PHE A 4 -53.72 48.09 8.76
C PHE A 4 -52.47 48.01 7.82
N ALA A 5 -51.28 48.13 8.39
CA ALA A 5 -50.05 47.85 7.68
C ALA A 5 -49.81 46.33 7.77
N ALA A 6 -49.84 45.65 6.63
CA ALA A 6 -49.47 44.25 6.49
C ALA A 6 -47.92 44.15 6.50
N GLY A 7 -47.37 43.62 7.57
CA GLY A 7 -45.97 43.33 7.65
C GLY A 7 -45.63 42.03 6.88
N LEU A 8 -44.83 42.16 5.83
CA LEU A 8 -44.21 41.02 5.14
C LEU A 8 -43.16 40.40 6.06
N ILE A 9 -43.45 39.22 6.56
CA ILE A 9 -42.42 38.39 7.23
C ILE A 9 -41.66 37.66 6.14
N ALA A 10 -40.45 38.12 5.86
CA ALA A 10 -39.49 37.38 5.05
C ALA A 10 -38.97 36.17 5.87
N VAL A 11 -39.50 34.99 5.58
CA VAL A 11 -38.95 33.74 6.08
C VAL A 11 -37.66 33.50 5.30
N ALA A 12 -36.52 33.86 5.87
CA ALA A 12 -35.24 33.46 5.39
C ALA A 12 -35.10 31.94 5.63
N MET A 13 -35.38 31.14 4.61
CA MET A 13 -34.94 29.74 4.59
C MET A 13 -33.42 29.75 4.56
N SER A 14 -32.82 29.57 5.73
CA SER A 14 -31.42 29.16 5.83
C SER A 14 -31.30 27.74 5.23
N VAL A 15 -30.92 27.69 3.98
CA VAL A 15 -30.41 26.45 3.38
C VAL A 15 -29.11 26.14 4.11
N THR A 16 -29.20 25.37 5.19
CA THR A 16 -28.05 24.68 5.73
C THR A 16 -27.60 23.72 4.64
N MET A 17 -26.57 24.11 3.88
CA MET A 17 -25.80 23.18 3.08
C MET A 17 -25.27 22.14 4.08
N LEU A 18 -25.88 20.95 4.06
CA LEU A 18 -25.25 19.74 4.55
C LEU A 18 -24.00 19.60 3.65
N ALA A 19 -22.88 20.14 4.11
CA ALA A 19 -21.58 19.72 3.61
C ALA A 19 -21.51 18.23 3.94
N GLY A 20 -21.84 17.41 2.96
CA GLY A 20 -21.65 15.98 3.06
C GLY A 20 -20.19 15.77 3.40
N CYS A 21 -19.92 15.01 4.46
CA CYS A 21 -18.58 14.48 4.73
C CYS A 21 -18.26 13.47 3.63
N GLY A 22 -18.06 13.94 2.41
CA GLY A 22 -17.50 13.18 1.31
C GLY A 22 -15.99 13.07 1.53
N VAL A 23 -15.43 11.92 1.23
CA VAL A 23 -13.97 11.77 1.11
C VAL A 23 -13.49 12.79 0.06
N PRO A 24 -12.44 13.58 0.32
CA PRO A 24 -11.89 14.51 -0.66
C PRO A 24 -11.57 13.80 -1.97
N ALA A 25 -11.70 14.51 -3.10
CA ALA A 25 -11.31 13.97 -4.38
C ALA A 25 -9.80 13.65 -4.38
N ASN A 26 -9.42 12.53 -5.04
CA ASN A 26 -8.01 12.18 -5.21
C ASN A 26 -7.27 13.30 -5.95
N THR A 27 -6.10 13.64 -5.45
CA THR A 27 -5.19 14.65 -6.02
C THR A 27 -3.78 14.11 -6.27
N VAL A 28 -3.59 12.80 -6.13
CA VAL A 28 -2.32 12.10 -6.35
C VAL A 28 -2.50 11.17 -7.54
N HIS A 29 -1.88 11.51 -8.66
CA HIS A 29 -1.95 10.79 -9.94
C HIS A 29 -0.56 10.38 -10.45
N SER A 30 0.49 10.85 -9.76
CA SER A 30 1.89 10.53 -10.05
C SER A 30 2.71 10.53 -8.76
N VAL A 31 3.94 10.03 -8.82
CA VAL A 31 4.88 10.10 -7.70
C VAL A 31 5.23 11.54 -7.33
N ASP A 32 5.29 12.44 -8.31
CA ASP A 32 5.59 13.86 -8.10
C ASP A 32 4.49 14.57 -7.29
N ASP A 33 3.25 14.11 -7.38
CA ASP A 33 2.13 14.68 -6.64
C ASP A 33 2.18 14.40 -5.13
N LEU A 34 3.10 13.57 -4.67
CA LEU A 34 3.30 13.26 -3.25
C LEU A 34 3.90 14.42 -2.45
N GLU A 35 4.53 15.40 -3.12
CA GLU A 35 5.08 16.59 -2.45
C GLU A 35 3.98 17.32 -1.66
N GLY A 36 4.23 17.57 -0.38
CA GLY A 36 3.30 18.26 0.52
C GLY A 36 2.07 17.45 0.94
N LYS A 37 1.96 16.17 0.57
CA LYS A 37 0.83 15.30 0.91
C LYS A 37 1.00 14.58 2.25
N THR A 38 -0.11 14.05 2.75
CA THR A 38 -0.08 13.13 3.89
C THR A 38 -0.01 11.70 3.38
N ILE A 39 1.11 11.04 3.66
CA ILE A 39 1.44 9.70 3.15
C ILE A 39 1.35 8.69 4.29
N GLY A 40 0.54 7.64 4.13
CA GLY A 40 0.49 6.52 5.04
C GLY A 40 1.52 5.45 4.68
N VAL A 41 2.19 4.91 5.69
CA VAL A 41 3.19 3.83 5.52
C VAL A 41 3.01 2.77 6.59
N GLN A 42 3.50 1.56 6.32
CA GLN A 42 3.65 0.56 7.38
C GLN A 42 4.94 0.81 8.13
N LEU A 43 4.84 0.97 9.45
CA LEU A 43 5.97 1.24 10.34
C LEU A 43 7.09 0.22 10.15
N GLY A 44 8.31 0.71 10.00
CA GLY A 44 9.54 -0.09 9.94
C GLY A 44 9.79 -0.78 8.60
N THR A 45 9.06 -0.43 7.54
CA THR A 45 9.34 -0.88 6.18
C THR A 45 10.25 0.10 5.44
N THR A 46 10.79 -0.31 4.28
CA THR A 46 11.52 0.59 3.39
C THR A 46 10.65 1.74 2.89
N GLY A 47 9.36 1.49 2.65
CA GLY A 47 8.39 2.53 2.33
C GLY A 47 8.27 3.61 3.41
N ASP A 48 8.40 3.24 4.70
CA ASP A 48 8.45 4.18 5.82
C ASP A 48 9.71 5.07 5.75
N ILE A 49 10.86 4.47 5.41
CA ILE A 49 12.13 5.20 5.30
C ILE A 49 12.09 6.17 4.11
N TYR A 50 11.68 5.70 2.94
CA TYR A 50 11.69 6.50 1.71
C TYR A 50 10.62 7.60 1.70
N ALA A 51 9.48 7.38 2.35
CA ALA A 51 8.45 8.40 2.45
C ALA A 51 8.91 9.65 3.21
N GLU A 52 9.86 9.51 4.14
CA GLU A 52 10.44 10.64 4.88
C GLU A 52 11.30 11.56 4.00
N ASP A 53 11.78 11.07 2.85
CA ASP A 53 12.56 11.86 1.89
C ASP A 53 11.65 12.64 0.91
N VAL A 54 10.34 12.42 0.92
CA VAL A 54 9.40 13.17 0.08
C VAL A 54 9.27 14.60 0.61
N LYS A 55 9.58 15.55 -0.25
CA LYS A 55 9.63 16.96 0.11
C LYS A 55 8.29 17.46 0.68
N ASP A 56 8.35 18.10 1.84
CA ASP A 56 7.21 18.70 2.54
C ASP A 56 6.06 17.74 2.86
N ALA A 57 6.24 16.43 2.68
CA ALA A 57 5.22 15.43 2.99
C ALA A 57 5.10 15.20 4.50
N LYS A 58 3.88 14.86 4.92
CA LYS A 58 3.60 14.38 6.28
C LYS A 58 3.46 12.87 6.26
N VAL A 59 4.37 12.16 6.92
CA VAL A 59 4.34 10.69 6.99
C VAL A 59 3.55 10.23 8.21
N GLU A 60 2.52 9.42 8.00
CA GLU A 60 1.74 8.77 9.04
C GLU A 60 2.02 7.26 9.07
N LYS A 61 2.52 6.78 10.22
CA LYS A 61 3.00 5.40 10.39
C LYS A 61 1.94 4.53 11.02
N TYR A 62 1.61 3.43 10.36
CA TYR A 62 0.62 2.45 10.80
C TYR A 62 1.28 1.11 11.12
N ASN A 63 0.76 0.39 12.11
CA ASN A 63 1.28 -0.94 12.44
C ASN A 63 1.00 -1.98 11.35
N LYS A 64 -0.04 -1.76 10.54
CA LYS A 64 -0.42 -2.64 9.42
C LYS A 64 -0.75 -1.81 8.19
N GLY A 65 -0.32 -2.29 7.02
CA GLY A 65 -0.68 -1.66 5.74
C GLY A 65 -2.20 -1.53 5.53
N ALA A 66 -2.99 -2.49 6.02
CA ALA A 66 -4.45 -2.42 5.97
C ALA A 66 -5.03 -1.22 6.73
N ASP A 67 -4.41 -0.80 7.84
CA ASP A 67 -4.87 0.36 8.61
C ASP A 67 -4.57 1.65 7.86
N ALA A 68 -3.43 1.73 7.14
CA ALA A 68 -3.09 2.85 6.25
C ALA A 68 -4.11 2.94 5.09
N VAL A 69 -4.42 1.82 4.44
CA VAL A 69 -5.42 1.76 3.37
C VAL A 69 -6.80 2.19 3.88
N GLN A 70 -7.18 1.80 5.09
CA GLN A 70 -8.44 2.23 5.69
C GLN A 70 -8.45 3.75 5.97
N ALA A 71 -7.32 4.33 6.37
CA ALA A 71 -7.18 5.78 6.57
C ALA A 71 -7.28 6.54 5.23
N LEU A 72 -6.70 6.01 4.14
CA LEU A 72 -6.83 6.54 2.78
C LEU A 72 -8.30 6.59 2.35
N LYS A 73 -9.02 5.48 2.49
CA LYS A 73 -10.45 5.40 2.16
C LYS A 73 -11.34 6.34 2.98
N GLN A 74 -10.87 6.75 4.15
CA GLN A 74 -11.56 7.74 4.99
C GLN A 74 -11.15 9.19 4.68
N GLY A 75 -10.25 9.41 3.72
CA GLY A 75 -9.73 10.74 3.38
C GLY A 75 -8.89 11.38 4.47
N LYS A 76 -8.31 10.58 5.36
CA LYS A 76 -7.42 11.07 6.43
C LYS A 76 -5.99 11.28 5.95
N ILE A 77 -5.60 10.56 4.91
CA ILE A 77 -4.33 10.63 4.20
C ILE A 77 -4.59 10.66 2.70
N ASP A 78 -3.60 11.09 1.94
CA ASP A 78 -3.73 11.31 0.49
C ASP A 78 -3.22 10.12 -0.32
N ALA A 79 -2.24 9.39 0.19
CA ALA A 79 -1.63 8.23 -0.46
C ALA A 79 -1.12 7.19 0.55
N VAL A 80 -0.86 5.97 0.07
CA VAL A 80 -0.19 4.91 0.84
C VAL A 80 1.00 4.41 0.04
N ILE A 81 2.18 4.35 0.66
CA ILE A 81 3.36 3.67 0.11
C ILE A 81 3.45 2.29 0.76
N ILE A 82 3.37 1.26 -0.05
CA ILE A 82 3.36 -0.15 0.36
C ILE A 82 3.89 -1.02 -0.77
N ASP A 83 4.35 -2.23 -0.47
CA ASP A 83 4.80 -3.20 -1.47
C ASP A 83 3.74 -3.47 -2.54
N ALA A 84 4.18 -3.69 -3.78
CA ALA A 84 3.32 -3.86 -4.94
C ALA A 84 2.32 -5.03 -4.81
N GLU A 85 2.74 -6.18 -4.25
CA GLU A 85 1.85 -7.34 -4.15
C GLU A 85 0.71 -7.14 -3.13
N PRO A 86 0.96 -6.64 -1.89
CA PRO A 86 -0.13 -6.19 -1.02
C PRO A 86 -1.01 -5.11 -1.66
N ALA A 87 -0.44 -4.13 -2.37
CA ALA A 87 -1.20 -3.07 -3.02
C ALA A 87 -2.22 -3.65 -4.01
N LYS A 88 -1.82 -4.58 -4.88
CA LYS A 88 -2.72 -5.28 -5.81
C LYS A 88 -3.89 -5.94 -5.10
N VAL A 89 -3.64 -6.65 -4.00
CA VAL A 89 -4.69 -7.31 -3.21
C VAL A 89 -5.69 -6.30 -2.62
N PHE A 90 -5.21 -5.11 -2.23
CA PHE A 90 -6.11 -4.06 -1.74
C PHE A 90 -6.96 -3.47 -2.86
N VAL A 91 -6.39 -3.18 -4.02
CA VAL A 91 -7.12 -2.63 -5.16
C VAL A 91 -8.12 -3.63 -5.74
N GLU A 92 -7.78 -4.91 -5.83
CA GLU A 92 -8.71 -5.97 -6.26
C GLU A 92 -9.99 -6.06 -5.40
N LYS A 93 -9.92 -5.63 -4.15
CA LYS A 93 -11.03 -5.69 -3.18
C LYS A 93 -11.72 -4.34 -2.96
N ASN A 94 -11.23 -3.29 -3.57
CA ASN A 94 -11.71 -1.92 -3.34
C ASN A 94 -11.68 -1.15 -4.66
N ASP A 95 -12.82 -1.04 -5.32
CA ASP A 95 -12.99 -0.36 -6.60
C ASP A 95 -12.74 1.16 -6.53
N ASP A 96 -12.64 1.72 -5.33
CA ASP A 96 -12.35 3.12 -5.03
C ASP A 96 -10.86 3.40 -4.82
N LEU A 97 -9.99 2.41 -5.05
CA LEU A 97 -8.54 2.54 -4.97
C LEU A 97 -7.88 2.27 -6.33
N GLU A 98 -6.75 2.92 -6.56
CA GLU A 98 -5.89 2.68 -7.71
C GLU A 98 -4.42 2.57 -7.30
N ILE A 99 -3.62 1.94 -8.15
CA ILE A 99 -2.16 1.93 -8.03
C ILE A 99 -1.62 2.86 -9.09
N LEU A 100 -0.67 3.72 -8.74
CA LEU A 100 0.02 4.57 -9.71
C LEU A 100 0.78 3.72 -10.72
N ASP A 101 0.81 4.14 -11.98
CA ASP A 101 1.50 3.42 -13.07
C ASP A 101 3.02 3.35 -12.84
N GLU A 102 3.57 4.38 -12.21
CA GLU A 102 4.99 4.47 -11.90
C GLU A 102 5.25 3.97 -10.46
N PRO A 103 6.19 3.01 -10.28
CA PRO A 103 6.58 2.57 -8.95
C PRO A 103 7.31 3.69 -8.20
N PHE A 104 7.02 3.84 -6.91
CA PHE A 104 7.70 4.81 -6.05
C PHE A 104 9.18 4.51 -5.89
N ALA A 105 9.55 3.24 -5.76
CA ALA A 105 10.92 2.74 -5.71
C ALA A 105 11.01 1.30 -6.21
N GLU A 106 12.17 0.94 -6.74
CA GLU A 106 12.52 -0.45 -7.06
C GLU A 106 13.51 -0.97 -6.02
N GLU A 107 13.25 -2.16 -5.50
CA GLU A 107 14.05 -2.75 -4.43
C GLU A 107 14.46 -4.18 -4.73
N GLU A 108 15.59 -4.59 -4.14
CA GLU A 108 16.07 -5.95 -4.14
C GLU A 108 15.94 -6.56 -2.74
N TYR A 109 15.62 -7.86 -2.69
CA TYR A 109 15.57 -8.61 -1.45
C TYR A 109 16.88 -9.35 -1.20
N ALA A 110 17.30 -9.39 0.05
CA ALA A 110 18.46 -10.14 0.47
C ALA A 110 18.17 -10.99 1.72
N ILE A 111 18.93 -12.07 1.88
CA ILE A 111 18.87 -12.90 3.08
C ILE A 111 19.97 -12.43 4.03
N ALA A 112 19.58 -11.82 5.14
CA ALA A 112 20.51 -11.43 6.19
C ALA A 112 20.84 -12.61 7.11
N MET A 113 22.09 -12.70 7.52
CA MET A 113 22.54 -13.73 8.46
C MET A 113 23.61 -13.14 9.41
N LYS A 114 23.92 -13.89 10.46
CA LYS A 114 24.94 -13.46 11.41
C LYS A 114 26.29 -13.24 10.70
N LEU A 115 26.96 -12.16 11.08
CA LEU A 115 28.31 -11.85 10.57
C LEU A 115 29.25 -13.04 10.80
N ASP A 116 30.14 -13.32 9.87
CA ASP A 116 31.12 -14.40 9.87
C ASP A 116 30.54 -15.84 9.81
N ASN A 117 29.23 -16.00 9.60
CA ASN A 117 28.65 -17.32 9.35
C ASN A 117 28.82 -17.72 7.85
N THR A 118 30.08 -17.90 7.44
CA THR A 118 30.46 -18.19 6.05
C THR A 118 29.97 -19.54 5.56
N GLU A 119 29.82 -20.51 6.47
CA GLU A 119 29.28 -21.84 6.14
C GLU A 119 27.82 -21.73 5.68
N LEU A 120 26.98 -21.08 6.50
CA LEU A 120 25.58 -20.84 6.14
C LEU A 120 25.44 -19.99 4.88
N GLN A 121 26.26 -18.93 4.75
CA GLN A 121 26.25 -18.08 3.57
C GLN A 121 26.56 -18.89 2.30
N THR A 122 27.57 -19.76 2.35
CA THR A 122 27.96 -20.61 1.21
C THR A 122 26.85 -21.59 0.86
N ALA A 123 26.23 -22.23 1.88
CA ALA A 123 25.14 -23.17 1.67
C ALA A 123 23.90 -22.49 1.05
N VAL A 124 23.49 -21.35 1.58
CA VAL A 124 22.33 -20.58 1.07
C VAL A 124 22.60 -20.09 -0.36
N ASN A 125 23.76 -19.49 -0.61
CA ASN A 125 24.10 -19.01 -1.96
C ASN A 125 24.21 -20.16 -2.96
N GLY A 126 24.72 -21.33 -2.55
CA GLY A 126 24.75 -22.54 -3.37
C GLY A 126 23.34 -22.99 -3.76
N ALA A 127 22.45 -23.12 -2.78
CA ALA A 127 21.05 -23.50 -3.01
C ALA A 127 20.32 -22.50 -3.94
N LEU A 128 20.47 -21.20 -3.71
CA LEU A 128 19.88 -20.17 -4.57
C LEU A 128 20.41 -20.24 -6.01
N LYS A 129 21.69 -20.52 -6.18
CA LYS A 129 22.31 -20.68 -7.50
C LYS A 129 21.73 -21.90 -8.23
N GLU A 130 21.57 -23.03 -7.55
CA GLU A 130 20.95 -24.24 -8.13
C GLU A 130 19.49 -24.00 -8.50
N LEU A 131 18.68 -23.44 -7.58
CA LEU A 131 17.27 -23.12 -7.82
C LEU A 131 17.07 -22.13 -8.96
N LYS A 132 18.02 -21.21 -9.16
CA LYS A 132 17.99 -20.29 -10.30
C LYS A 132 18.36 -21.01 -11.59
N ALA A 133 19.34 -21.91 -11.57
CA ALA A 133 19.83 -22.60 -12.74
C ALA A 133 18.82 -23.63 -13.30
N ASP A 134 18.06 -24.29 -12.43
CA ASP A 134 17.03 -25.26 -12.81
C ASP A 134 15.64 -24.67 -13.06
N GLY A 135 15.47 -23.34 -12.89
CA GLY A 135 14.22 -22.62 -13.10
C GLY A 135 13.22 -22.70 -11.93
N THR A 136 13.56 -23.42 -10.85
CA THR A 136 12.66 -23.56 -9.67
C THR A 136 12.39 -22.22 -9.01
N LEU A 137 13.40 -21.35 -8.90
CA LEU A 137 13.22 -20.02 -8.32
C LEU A 137 12.25 -19.15 -9.12
N ASP A 138 12.34 -19.22 -10.46
CA ASP A 138 11.42 -18.47 -11.33
C ASP A 138 10.00 -19.02 -11.27
N ALA A 139 9.83 -20.34 -11.14
CA ALA A 139 8.53 -20.96 -10.92
C ALA A 139 7.89 -20.55 -9.58
N ILE A 140 8.71 -20.47 -8.51
CA ILE A 140 8.26 -19.96 -7.20
C ILE A 140 7.84 -18.49 -7.34
N LYS A 141 8.67 -17.65 -7.95
CA LYS A 141 8.35 -16.23 -8.16
C LYS A 141 7.04 -16.05 -8.93
N ALA A 142 6.88 -16.74 -10.05
CA ALA A 142 5.65 -16.66 -10.86
C ALA A 142 4.38 -17.08 -10.12
N ASN A 143 4.50 -17.87 -9.04
CA ASN A 143 3.37 -18.25 -8.21
C ASN A 143 2.94 -17.19 -7.19
N TYR A 144 3.86 -16.35 -6.76
CA TYR A 144 3.62 -15.36 -5.69
C TYR A 144 3.70 -13.92 -6.14
N VAL A 145 4.32 -13.65 -7.28
CA VAL A 145 4.63 -12.29 -7.76
C VAL A 145 4.22 -12.15 -9.22
N GLY A 146 3.60 -11.02 -9.56
CA GLY A 146 3.21 -10.66 -10.91
C GLY A 146 1.78 -11.06 -11.29
N GLU A 147 1.42 -10.84 -12.54
CA GLU A 147 0.04 -11.00 -13.06
C GLU A 147 -0.54 -12.41 -12.93
N ASN A 148 0.32 -13.43 -12.81
CA ASN A 148 -0.06 -14.82 -12.67
C ASN A 148 0.04 -15.34 -11.23
N ALA A 149 0.25 -14.47 -10.25
CA ALA A 149 0.33 -14.86 -8.85
C ALA A 149 -0.95 -15.60 -8.42
N GLY A 150 -0.78 -16.75 -7.80
CA GLY A 150 -1.87 -17.62 -7.36
C GLY A 150 -2.60 -18.43 -8.45
N LYS A 151 -2.31 -18.20 -9.74
CA LYS A 151 -2.96 -18.95 -10.86
C LYS A 151 -2.24 -20.26 -11.20
N ASN A 152 -0.98 -20.38 -10.83
CA ASN A 152 -0.18 -21.57 -11.05
C ASN A 152 0.42 -22.04 -9.71
N PRO A 153 -0.33 -22.83 -8.92
CA PRO A 153 0.14 -23.24 -7.62
C PRO A 153 1.44 -24.03 -7.74
N TYR A 154 2.54 -23.44 -7.35
CA TYR A 154 3.78 -24.15 -7.12
C TYR A 154 3.48 -25.25 -6.10
N LYS A 155 3.47 -26.48 -6.56
CA LYS A 155 3.47 -27.63 -5.67
C LYS A 155 4.88 -27.78 -5.17
N SER A 156 5.14 -27.35 -3.94
CA SER A 156 6.36 -27.74 -3.24
C SER A 156 6.56 -29.24 -3.45
N PRO A 157 7.74 -29.70 -3.85
CA PRO A 157 8.01 -31.14 -3.84
C PRO A 157 7.59 -31.66 -2.47
N ASP A 158 6.69 -32.66 -2.48
CA ASP A 158 6.22 -33.30 -1.27
C ASP A 158 7.41 -33.91 -0.56
N ASN A 159 8.08 -33.22 0.29
CA ASN A 159 9.04 -33.74 1.26
C ASN A 159 9.90 -32.61 1.92
N VAL A 160 9.28 -31.52 2.33
CA VAL A 160 9.79 -30.91 3.55
C VAL A 160 8.80 -31.30 4.64
N SER A 161 8.86 -32.56 5.03
CA SER A 161 8.26 -33.03 6.27
C SER A 161 8.81 -32.18 7.40
N ARG A 162 8.01 -31.21 7.84
CA ARG A 162 8.21 -30.53 9.12
C ARG A 162 7.82 -31.43 10.27
N ASP A 163 8.14 -32.71 10.14
CA ASP A 163 7.92 -33.66 11.20
C ASP A 163 9.22 -33.96 11.91
N LYS A 164 9.16 -33.58 13.18
CA LYS A 164 9.91 -34.12 14.30
C LYS A 164 11.19 -33.40 14.73
N GLY A 165 10.95 -32.53 15.66
CA GLY A 165 11.85 -32.13 16.71
C GLY A 165 11.04 -31.47 17.81
#